data_fa619ebdc52758c7fc64e0d69839b791
#
_entry.id   fa619ebdc52758c7fc64e0d69839b791
#
_cell.length_a   1.000
_cell.length_b   1.000
_cell.length_c   1.000
_cell.angle_alpha   90.00
_cell.angle_beta   90.00
_cell.angle_gamma   90.00
#
_symmetry.space_group_name_H-M   'P 1'
#
loop_
_entity.id
_entity.type
_entity.pdbx_description
1 polymer ?
#
loop_
_entity_poly.entity_id
_entity_poly.type
_entity_poly.pdbx_seq_one_letter_code
_entity_poly.pdbx_strand_id
1 'polypeptide(L)'
;DTIVTPEFPTAFQSVSIRLDSNTIDLNHYIIQWSVDEFEEKSGMGARDFSIAAGAYGSRKRIVATINGNGVTVKKNIILAPQDATVLWEAIDSYVPPFYRGKKLPGNESLIKISALPNFRVDNDSLKLDNAVYLWTRNDNRILNIGGYAKDSIIIEHNKLRAAEKITVDVSDVNNSTRAQKTVVIPIINPQIHWYYKNDNNYRKLSSIDRGLRVTSGNVLLVSEPYFFSTKDYASDLNYSWKVNKETLYLEPGSSKKELLVQNPG
;
A
#
# COMPACT_ATOMS: atom_id res chain seq x y z
N ASP A 1 26.28 10.93 16.93
CA ASP A 1 25.11 10.60 16.10
C ASP A 1 23.87 10.43 16.98
N THR A 2 22.69 10.49 16.34
CA THR A 2 21.41 10.29 17.02
C THR A 2 20.58 9.35 16.16
N ILE A 3 20.11 8.27 16.75
CA ILE A 3 19.29 7.27 16.10
C ILE A 3 17.87 7.39 16.67
N VAL A 4 16.88 7.60 15.81
CA VAL A 4 15.45 7.70 16.15
C VAL A 4 14.73 6.52 15.55
N THR A 5 14.00 5.74 16.35
CA THR A 5 13.31 4.54 15.90
C THR A 5 11.85 4.52 16.42
N PRO A 6 10.85 4.50 15.55
CA PRO A 6 10.96 4.66 14.09
C PRO A 6 11.34 6.09 13.68
N GLU A 7 12.02 6.24 12.54
CA GLU A 7 12.40 7.55 11.99
C GLU A 7 11.17 8.41 11.65
N PHE A 8 10.11 7.76 11.17
CA PHE A 8 8.81 8.39 10.81
C PHE A 8 7.71 7.85 11.73
N PRO A 9 7.57 8.39 12.94
CA PRO A 9 6.56 7.91 13.86
C PRO A 9 5.15 8.33 13.41
N THR A 10 4.19 7.44 13.62
CA THR A 10 2.77 7.79 13.54
C THR A 10 2.33 8.54 14.81
N ALA A 11 1.14 9.14 14.78
CA ALA A 11 0.59 9.82 15.96
C ALA A 11 0.56 8.87 17.17
N PHE A 12 1.00 9.38 18.31
CA PHE A 12 1.06 8.70 19.62
C PHE A 12 1.93 7.42 19.67
N GLN A 13 2.67 7.12 18.61
CA GLN A 13 3.57 5.97 18.58
C GLN A 13 4.75 6.17 19.55
N SER A 14 5.15 5.11 20.23
CA SER A 14 6.36 5.10 21.04
C SER A 14 7.60 5.22 20.14
N VAL A 15 8.48 6.15 20.48
CA VAL A 15 9.73 6.44 19.78
C VAL A 15 10.89 6.20 20.74
N SER A 16 11.88 5.44 20.31
CA SER A 16 13.14 5.27 21.01
C SER A 16 14.20 6.15 20.36
N ILE A 17 14.91 6.91 21.16
CA ILE A 17 16.01 7.78 20.73
C ILE A 17 17.28 7.29 21.41
N ARG A 18 18.32 7.04 20.62
CA ARG A 18 19.61 6.60 21.10
C ARG A 18 20.71 7.54 20.63
N LEU A 19 21.55 7.96 21.58
CA LEU A 19 22.79 8.68 21.27
C LEU A 19 23.91 7.68 21.04
N ASP A 20 24.68 7.91 19.99
CA ASP A 20 25.89 7.14 19.70
C ASP A 20 27.06 8.07 19.37
N SER A 21 28.28 7.62 19.66
CA SER A 21 29.49 8.39 19.41
C SER A 21 30.66 7.46 19.14
N ASN A 22 31.39 7.76 18.07
CA ASN A 22 32.61 7.04 17.70
C ASN A 22 33.88 7.69 18.30
N THR A 23 33.75 8.87 18.95
CA THR A 23 34.89 9.66 19.43
C THR A 23 35.01 9.69 20.95
N ILE A 24 33.89 9.51 21.66
CA ILE A 24 33.85 9.53 23.13
C ILE A 24 32.99 8.38 23.65
N ASP A 25 33.40 7.83 24.81
CA ASP A 25 32.57 6.85 25.52
C ASP A 25 31.53 7.57 26.36
N LEU A 26 30.29 7.61 25.86
CA LEU A 26 29.15 8.28 26.50
C LEU A 26 28.79 7.70 27.87
N ASN A 27 29.30 6.52 28.25
CA ASN A 27 29.03 5.91 29.55
C ASN A 27 29.65 6.73 30.71
N HIS A 28 30.66 7.56 30.44
CA HIS A 28 31.33 8.41 31.41
C HIS A 28 30.81 9.85 31.47
N TYR A 29 29.71 10.14 30.74
CA TYR A 29 29.10 11.47 30.68
C TYR A 29 27.73 11.47 31.34
N ILE A 30 27.37 12.57 32.00
CA ILE A 30 26.01 12.82 32.47
C ILE A 30 25.19 13.26 31.25
N ILE A 31 24.13 12.54 30.95
CA ILE A 31 23.21 12.84 29.85
C ILE A 31 21.86 13.20 30.43
N GLN A 32 21.41 14.41 30.11
CA GLN A 32 20.14 14.98 30.53
C GLN A 32 19.24 15.13 29.32
N TRP A 33 18.05 14.57 29.40
CA TRP A 33 17.00 14.66 28.39
C TRP A 33 15.92 15.63 28.85
N SER A 34 15.57 16.59 28.00
CA SER A 34 14.45 17.48 28.22
C SER A 34 13.49 17.46 27.02
N VAL A 35 12.20 17.64 27.30
CA VAL A 35 11.13 17.72 26.31
C VAL A 35 10.41 19.04 26.51
N ASP A 36 10.35 19.86 25.47
CA ASP A 36 9.75 21.18 25.50
C ASP A 36 10.18 21.99 26.74
N GLU A 37 11.51 21.94 27.03
CA GLU A 37 12.23 22.59 28.11
C GLU A 37 12.08 21.93 29.50
N PHE A 38 11.22 20.92 29.68
CA PHE A 38 11.11 20.20 30.95
C PHE A 38 12.04 18.99 30.97
N GLU A 39 12.76 18.83 32.11
CA GLU A 39 13.61 17.65 32.30
C GLU A 39 12.76 16.40 32.52
N GLU A 40 13.03 15.36 31.73
CA GLU A 40 12.34 14.07 31.81
C GLU A 40 13.22 12.94 32.34
N LYS A 41 14.53 12.99 32.06
CA LYS A 41 15.48 11.96 32.46
C LYS A 41 16.88 12.52 32.55
N SER A 42 17.64 12.12 33.57
CA SER A 42 19.06 12.42 33.71
C SER A 42 19.80 11.25 34.31
N GLY A 43 21.08 11.07 33.94
CA GLY A 43 21.92 10.03 34.52
C GLY A 43 23.24 9.84 33.78
N MET A 44 24.18 9.17 34.47
CA MET A 44 25.47 8.74 33.90
C MET A 44 25.19 7.69 32.81
N GLY A 45 25.71 7.90 31.61
CA GLY A 45 25.51 6.98 30.48
C GLY A 45 24.07 6.81 30.01
N ALA A 46 23.14 7.72 30.33
CA ALA A 46 21.74 7.65 29.97
C ALA A 46 21.51 7.92 28.46
N ARG A 47 22.10 7.09 27.61
CA ARG A 47 22.09 7.26 26.14
C ARG A 47 20.73 7.03 25.47
N ASP A 48 19.86 6.25 26.12
CA ASP A 48 18.58 5.86 25.56
C ASP A 48 17.43 6.65 26.21
N PHE A 49 16.55 7.16 25.38
CA PHE A 49 15.35 7.88 25.80
C PHE A 49 14.14 7.39 24.96
N SER A 50 13.01 7.21 25.62
CA SER A 50 11.79 6.78 24.93
C SER A 50 10.63 7.72 25.29
N ILE A 51 9.86 8.09 24.27
CA ILE A 51 8.73 9.01 24.42
C ILE A 51 7.65 8.65 23.40
N ALA A 52 6.38 8.90 23.73
CA ALA A 52 5.32 8.86 22.74
C ALA A 52 5.37 10.12 21.86
N ALA A 53 5.28 9.92 20.55
CA ALA A 53 5.07 11.00 19.61
C ALA A 53 3.75 11.74 19.94
N GLY A 54 3.63 12.98 19.48
CA GLY A 54 2.37 13.72 19.63
C GLY A 54 1.32 13.33 18.61
N ALA A 55 0.24 14.09 18.53
CA ALA A 55 -0.75 14.00 17.44
C ALA A 55 -0.11 14.36 16.09
N TYR A 56 -0.76 14.00 14.99
CA TYR A 56 -0.33 14.47 13.66
C TYR A 56 -0.33 16.01 13.62
N GLY A 57 0.78 16.58 13.13
CA GLY A 57 1.00 18.01 13.05
C GLY A 57 1.55 18.66 14.31
N SER A 58 1.59 17.96 15.45
CA SER A 58 2.26 18.47 16.65
C SER A 58 3.79 18.44 16.50
N ARG A 59 4.47 19.26 17.26
CA ARG A 59 5.93 19.27 17.35
C ARG A 59 6.35 19.12 18.80
N LYS A 60 7.25 18.17 19.08
CA LYS A 60 7.93 18.02 20.37
C LYS A 60 9.42 18.26 20.16
N ARG A 61 9.97 19.20 20.92
CA ARG A 61 11.39 19.47 20.92
C ARG A 61 12.06 18.68 22.04
N ILE A 62 12.92 17.76 21.67
CA ILE A 62 13.71 16.96 22.59
C ILE A 62 15.16 17.45 22.54
N VAL A 63 15.74 17.72 23.69
CA VAL A 63 17.12 18.14 23.80
C VAL A 63 17.86 17.15 24.69
N ALA A 64 18.93 16.56 24.14
CA ALA A 64 19.90 15.80 24.92
C ALA A 64 21.11 16.70 25.24
N THR A 65 21.35 16.98 26.51
CA THR A 65 22.50 17.70 26.97
C THR A 65 23.51 16.71 27.57
N ILE A 66 24.71 16.67 27.01
CA ILE A 66 25.77 15.74 27.36
C ILE A 66 26.86 16.57 28.10
N ASN A 67 27.11 16.27 29.37
CA ASN A 67 28.04 17.00 30.23
C ASN A 67 29.15 16.07 30.75
N GLY A 68 30.39 16.47 30.60
CA GLY A 68 31.53 15.74 31.15
C GLY A 68 32.85 16.30 30.65
N ASN A 69 33.91 16.10 31.42
CA ASN A 69 35.27 16.52 31.08
C ASN A 69 35.41 18.02 30.69
N GLY A 70 34.58 18.89 31.32
CA GLY A 70 34.58 20.33 31.02
C GLY A 70 33.89 20.69 29.68
N VAL A 71 33.24 19.74 29.02
CA VAL A 71 32.55 19.94 27.74
C VAL A 71 31.06 19.75 27.93
N THR A 72 30.26 20.63 27.33
CA THR A 72 28.79 20.48 27.21
C THR A 72 28.42 20.47 25.75
N VAL A 73 27.73 19.42 25.33
CA VAL A 73 27.21 19.27 23.96
C VAL A 73 25.68 19.14 24.02
N LYS A 74 24.98 19.86 23.16
CA LYS A 74 23.51 19.75 23.02
C LYS A 74 23.14 19.19 21.66
N LYS A 75 22.25 18.20 21.67
CA LYS A 75 21.60 17.64 20.46
C LYS A 75 20.11 17.95 20.49
N ASN A 76 19.61 18.60 19.44
CA ASN A 76 18.21 18.91 19.28
C ASN A 76 17.57 17.89 18.34
N ILE A 77 16.47 17.31 18.76
CA ILE A 77 15.66 16.35 18.00
C ILE A 77 14.23 16.88 17.97
N ILE A 78 13.61 16.91 16.80
CA ILE A 78 12.21 17.33 16.64
C ILE A 78 11.41 16.10 16.23
N LEU A 79 10.42 15.74 17.03
CA LEU A 79 9.40 14.76 16.66
C LEU A 79 8.18 15.51 16.14
N ALA A 80 7.89 15.31 14.87
CA ALA A 80 6.76 15.94 14.17
C ALA A 80 6.01 14.89 13.34
N PRO A 81 5.15 14.06 13.96
CA PRO A 81 4.42 13.02 13.25
C PRO A 81 3.56 13.59 12.13
N GLN A 82 3.65 12.99 10.96
CA GLN A 82 2.85 13.32 9.79
C GLN A 82 2.28 12.04 9.19
N ASP A 83 1.22 12.15 8.40
CA ASP A 83 0.60 11.01 7.74
C ASP A 83 0.57 11.17 6.22
N ALA A 84 0.49 10.06 5.53
CA ALA A 84 0.23 9.99 4.10
C ALA A 84 -0.70 8.82 3.81
N THR A 85 -1.60 8.99 2.87
CA THR A 85 -2.46 7.93 2.37
C THR A 85 -1.91 7.44 1.05
N VAL A 86 -1.81 6.12 0.88
CA VAL A 86 -1.43 5.50 -0.39
C VAL A 86 -2.63 4.76 -0.96
N LEU A 87 -3.04 5.15 -2.14
CA LEU A 87 -4.06 4.50 -2.94
C LEU A 87 -3.40 3.73 -4.08
N TRP A 88 -4.00 2.63 -4.47
CA TRP A 88 -3.53 1.84 -5.61
C TRP A 88 -4.68 1.12 -6.30
N GLU A 89 -4.54 0.85 -7.59
CA GLU A 89 -5.45 0.03 -8.39
C GLU A 89 -4.70 -0.63 -9.54
N ALA A 90 -5.20 -1.78 -10.00
CA ALA A 90 -4.75 -2.36 -11.26
C ALA A 90 -5.49 -1.70 -12.42
N ILE A 91 -4.76 -1.01 -13.31
CA ILE A 91 -5.38 -0.22 -14.39
C ILE A 91 -5.72 -1.06 -15.62
N ASP A 92 -5.10 -2.23 -15.77
CA ASP A 92 -5.29 -3.17 -16.88
C ASP A 92 -6.00 -4.46 -16.46
N SER A 93 -6.54 -4.54 -15.26
CA SER A 93 -7.24 -5.72 -14.77
C SER A 93 -8.69 -5.74 -15.22
N TYR A 94 -9.09 -6.83 -15.89
CA TYR A 94 -10.47 -7.01 -16.32
C TYR A 94 -11.37 -7.39 -15.15
N VAL A 95 -12.53 -6.75 -15.10
CA VAL A 95 -13.67 -7.13 -14.24
C VAL A 95 -14.96 -6.91 -15.01
N PRO A 96 -16.03 -7.70 -14.75
CA PRO A 96 -17.31 -7.50 -15.40
C PRO A 96 -17.91 -6.13 -15.12
N PRO A 97 -18.75 -5.57 -16.03
CA PRO A 97 -19.33 -4.22 -15.88
C PRO A 97 -20.16 -4.01 -14.61
N PHE A 98 -20.73 -5.08 -14.05
CA PHE A 98 -21.53 -5.04 -12.82
C PHE A 98 -20.68 -5.16 -11.54
N TYR A 99 -19.37 -5.39 -11.65
CA TYR A 99 -18.47 -5.45 -10.50
C TYR A 99 -18.26 -4.06 -9.91
N ARG A 100 -18.53 -3.92 -8.63
CA ARG A 100 -18.41 -2.62 -7.90
C ARG A 100 -17.21 -2.56 -6.96
N GLY A 101 -16.38 -3.60 -6.97
CA GLY A 101 -15.19 -3.65 -6.13
C GLY A 101 -13.98 -3.02 -6.79
N LYS A 102 -12.86 -3.05 -6.06
CA LYS A 102 -11.56 -2.61 -6.55
C LYS A 102 -10.98 -3.60 -7.56
N LYS A 103 -10.42 -3.09 -8.65
CA LYS A 103 -9.66 -3.91 -9.59
C LYS A 103 -8.37 -4.36 -8.93
N LEU A 104 -8.23 -5.65 -8.73
CA LEU A 104 -7.06 -6.25 -8.09
C LEU A 104 -6.04 -6.67 -9.15
N PRO A 105 -4.73 -6.56 -8.85
CA PRO A 105 -3.70 -6.95 -9.79
C PRO A 105 -3.53 -8.47 -9.84
N GLY A 106 -3.52 -9.00 -11.05
CA GLY A 106 -3.04 -10.33 -11.36
C GLY A 106 -1.55 -10.32 -11.74
N ASN A 107 -1.07 -11.46 -12.23
CA ASN A 107 0.27 -11.53 -12.81
C ASN A 107 0.41 -10.56 -14.00
N GLU A 108 1.54 -9.87 -14.08
CA GLU A 108 1.87 -8.91 -15.15
C GLU A 108 0.95 -7.67 -15.22
N SER A 109 0.10 -7.47 -14.21
CA SER A 109 -0.75 -6.29 -14.17
C SER A 109 0.04 -4.99 -14.02
N LEU A 110 -0.47 -3.94 -14.64
CA LEU A 110 -0.05 -2.57 -14.42
C LEU A 110 -0.80 -2.02 -13.19
N ILE A 111 -0.04 -1.57 -12.20
CA ILE A 111 -0.57 -1.05 -10.96
C ILE A 111 -0.26 0.44 -10.89
N LYS A 112 -1.29 1.27 -10.85
CA LYS A 112 -1.16 2.69 -10.54
C LYS A 112 -1.20 2.88 -9.03
N ILE A 113 -0.26 3.64 -8.50
CA ILE A 113 -0.11 3.92 -7.08
C ILE A 113 0.01 5.41 -6.91
N SER A 114 -0.79 5.99 -6.01
CA SER A 114 -0.81 7.43 -5.74
C SER A 114 -0.66 7.68 -4.25
N ALA A 115 0.16 8.65 -3.88
CA ALA A 115 0.37 9.09 -2.52
C ALA A 115 -0.29 10.45 -2.29
N LEU A 116 -1.08 10.53 -1.24
CA LEU A 116 -1.76 11.76 -0.80
C LEU A 116 -1.19 12.14 0.56
N PRO A 117 -0.29 13.11 0.64
CA PRO A 117 0.20 13.61 1.92
C PRO A 117 -0.92 14.31 2.68
N ASN A 118 -1.01 14.02 3.97
CA ASN A 118 -1.94 14.66 4.88
C ASN A 118 -1.11 15.37 5.96
N PHE A 119 -0.41 16.42 5.53
CA PHE A 119 0.49 17.16 6.40
C PHE A 119 -0.26 18.22 7.18
N ARG A 120 0.10 18.38 8.44
CA ARG A 120 -0.46 19.36 9.35
C ARG A 120 0.65 20.11 10.09
N VAL A 121 0.41 21.37 10.35
CA VAL A 121 1.24 22.21 11.22
C VAL A 121 0.28 22.93 12.16
N ASP A 122 0.46 22.75 13.48
CA ASP A 122 -0.36 23.36 14.53
C ASP A 122 -1.89 23.17 14.30
N ASN A 123 -2.29 21.95 13.89
CA ASN A 123 -3.65 21.54 13.54
C ASN A 123 -4.20 22.06 12.19
N ASP A 124 -3.51 22.95 11.51
CA ASP A 124 -3.90 23.40 10.18
C ASP A 124 -3.36 22.45 9.10
N SER A 125 -4.20 22.17 8.09
CA SER A 125 -3.80 21.36 6.93
C SER A 125 -2.81 22.15 6.08
N LEU A 126 -1.62 21.59 5.89
CA LEU A 126 -0.62 22.14 4.98
C LEU A 126 -0.90 21.62 3.56
N LYS A 127 -1.32 22.51 2.67
CA LYS A 127 -1.39 22.16 1.23
C LYS A 127 0.01 22.15 0.67
N LEU A 128 0.46 20.98 0.25
CA LEU A 128 1.73 20.80 -0.42
C LEU A 128 1.51 20.68 -1.93
N ASP A 129 1.39 21.83 -2.59
CA ASP A 129 1.39 21.84 -4.06
C ASP A 129 2.75 21.40 -4.63
N ASN A 130 3.77 21.37 -3.77
CA ASN A 130 5.19 21.24 -4.11
C ASN A 130 5.91 20.19 -3.23
N ALA A 131 5.31 19.01 -3.03
CA ALA A 131 5.97 17.94 -2.30
C ALA A 131 6.98 17.16 -3.17
N VAL A 132 7.97 16.60 -2.50
CA VAL A 132 8.96 15.68 -3.08
C VAL A 132 8.60 14.27 -2.67
N TYR A 133 8.53 13.38 -3.64
CA TYR A 133 8.15 11.97 -3.44
C TYR A 133 9.32 11.06 -3.78
N LEU A 134 9.66 10.15 -2.90
CA LEU A 134 10.68 9.14 -3.11
C LEU A 134 10.04 7.75 -2.97
N TRP A 135 10.06 7.01 -4.06
CA TRP A 135 9.43 5.71 -4.13
C TRP A 135 10.43 4.57 -3.96
N THR A 136 10.04 3.59 -3.14
CA THR A 136 10.79 2.36 -2.90
C THR A 136 9.89 1.17 -3.18
N ARG A 137 10.37 0.21 -3.96
CA ARG A 137 9.68 -1.02 -4.29
C ARG A 137 10.47 -2.21 -3.79
N ASN A 138 9.88 -3.03 -2.93
CA ASN A 138 10.52 -4.23 -2.38
C ASN A 138 11.91 -3.93 -1.79
N ASP A 139 11.98 -2.86 -1.00
CA ASP A 139 13.17 -2.33 -0.33
C ASP A 139 14.26 -1.78 -1.28
N ASN A 140 13.97 -1.68 -2.59
CA ASN A 140 14.86 -1.05 -3.56
C ASN A 140 14.28 0.30 -4.02
N ARG A 141 15.09 1.35 -3.93
CA ARG A 141 14.70 2.69 -4.36
C ARG A 141 14.52 2.76 -5.88
N ILE A 142 13.42 3.38 -6.32
CA ILE A 142 13.17 3.62 -7.74
C ILE A 142 13.70 5.01 -8.10
N LEU A 143 14.87 5.09 -8.74
CA LEU A 143 15.60 6.34 -8.94
C LEU A 143 14.95 7.28 -9.96
N ASN A 144 14.28 6.74 -10.98
CA ASN A 144 13.87 7.52 -12.16
C ASN A 144 12.41 8.00 -12.12
N ILE A 145 11.65 7.65 -11.07
CA ILE A 145 10.19 7.91 -10.99
C ILE A 145 9.85 8.84 -9.82
N GLY A 146 10.78 9.08 -8.90
CA GLY A 146 10.61 9.99 -7.78
C GLY A 146 10.98 11.43 -8.11
N GLY A 147 10.68 12.35 -7.21
CA GLY A 147 11.06 13.76 -7.28
C GLY A 147 9.90 14.71 -7.00
N TYR A 148 10.09 15.94 -7.41
CA TYR A 148 9.13 17.02 -7.23
C TYR A 148 7.82 16.75 -7.97
N ALA A 149 6.69 16.91 -7.26
CA ALA A 149 5.34 16.69 -7.76
C ALA A 149 5.08 15.30 -8.39
N LYS A 150 5.87 14.28 -8.00
CA LYS A 150 5.72 12.90 -8.49
C LYS A 150 4.86 12.07 -7.53
N ASP A 151 3.63 12.50 -7.34
CA ASP A 151 2.64 11.92 -6.41
C ASP A 151 2.13 10.53 -6.81
N SER A 152 2.37 10.12 -8.04
CA SER A 152 1.92 8.84 -8.54
C SER A 152 2.94 8.13 -9.43
N ILE A 153 2.88 6.80 -9.40
CA ILE A 153 3.71 5.92 -10.22
C ILE A 153 2.85 4.82 -10.83
N ILE A 154 3.34 4.27 -11.95
CA ILE A 154 2.80 3.03 -12.53
C ILE A 154 3.93 2.00 -12.53
N ILE A 155 3.66 0.84 -11.97
CA ILE A 155 4.58 -0.30 -11.97
C ILE A 155 3.93 -1.48 -12.67
N GLU A 156 4.74 -2.28 -13.34
CA GLU A 156 4.34 -3.61 -13.84
C GLU A 156 4.73 -4.67 -12.81
N HIS A 157 3.78 -5.54 -12.44
CA HIS A 157 4.08 -6.62 -11.51
C HIS A 157 4.91 -7.72 -12.17
N ASN A 158 5.91 -8.21 -11.46
CA ASN A 158 6.72 -9.35 -11.89
C ASN A 158 6.11 -10.67 -11.35
N LYS A 159 5.94 -11.66 -12.23
CA LYS A 159 5.36 -13.00 -11.94
C LYS A 159 5.93 -13.75 -10.72
N LEU A 160 7.11 -13.37 -10.28
CA LEU A 160 7.85 -14.11 -9.25
C LEU A 160 7.44 -13.78 -7.81
N ARG A 161 6.54 -12.82 -7.59
CA ARG A 161 6.19 -12.34 -6.25
C ARG A 161 4.69 -12.45 -6.00
N ALA A 162 4.33 -12.84 -4.79
CA ALA A 162 2.93 -12.89 -4.36
C ALA A 162 2.37 -11.51 -3.93
N ALA A 163 3.24 -10.51 -3.75
CA ALA A 163 2.86 -9.16 -3.38
C ALA A 163 3.95 -8.15 -3.76
N GLU A 164 3.56 -6.89 -3.88
CA GLU A 164 4.46 -5.75 -4.02
C GLU A 164 4.44 -4.91 -2.75
N LYS A 165 5.60 -4.73 -2.13
CA LYS A 165 5.79 -3.80 -1.02
C LYS A 165 6.21 -2.46 -1.58
N ILE A 166 5.38 -1.46 -1.39
CA ILE A 166 5.64 -0.09 -1.86
C ILE A 166 5.74 0.83 -0.67
N THR A 167 6.84 1.55 -0.59
CA THR A 167 7.05 2.60 0.40
C THR A 167 7.21 3.92 -0.33
N VAL A 168 6.53 4.94 0.14
CA VAL A 168 6.71 6.32 -0.30
C VAL A 168 7.18 7.17 0.86
N ASP A 169 8.25 7.92 0.64
CA ASP A 169 8.68 9.02 1.48
C ASP A 169 8.22 10.32 0.83
N VAL A 170 7.47 11.11 1.58
CA VAL A 170 6.97 12.40 1.12
C VAL A 170 7.53 13.49 2.02
N SER A 171 8.06 14.54 1.43
CA SER A 171 8.54 15.71 2.17
C SER A 171 8.16 17.01 1.49
N ASP A 172 8.18 18.10 2.25
CA ASP A 172 8.24 19.43 1.66
C ASP A 172 9.62 19.66 0.99
N VAL A 173 9.72 20.69 0.17
CA VAL A 173 10.96 21.02 -0.57
C VAL A 173 12.15 21.33 0.36
N ASN A 174 11.90 21.82 1.56
CA ASN A 174 12.91 22.12 2.55
C ASN A 174 13.25 20.92 3.46
N ASN A 175 12.58 19.80 3.25
CA ASN A 175 12.69 18.59 4.07
C ASN A 175 12.40 18.84 5.58
N SER A 176 11.60 19.85 5.88
CA SER A 176 11.21 20.22 7.25
C SER A 176 10.02 19.42 7.77
N THR A 177 9.20 18.94 6.87
CA THR A 177 8.00 18.13 7.14
C THR A 177 8.05 16.87 6.28
N ARG A 178 7.96 15.71 6.92
CA ARG A 178 8.15 14.41 6.25
C ARG A 178 7.16 13.38 6.76
N ALA A 179 6.70 12.50 5.88
CA ALA A 179 5.97 11.29 6.22
C ALA A 179 6.46 10.12 5.38
N GLN A 180 6.36 8.93 5.93
CA GLN A 180 6.59 7.69 5.21
C GLN A 180 5.35 6.81 5.31
N LYS A 181 4.98 6.18 4.20
CA LYS A 181 3.89 5.21 4.17
C LYS A 181 4.28 3.98 3.37
N THR A 182 4.05 2.82 3.97
CA THR A 182 4.24 1.54 3.31
C THR A 182 2.90 0.86 3.11
N VAL A 183 2.69 0.29 1.92
CA VAL A 183 1.57 -0.58 1.60
C VAL A 183 2.08 -1.88 0.99
N VAL A 184 1.38 -2.97 1.28
CA VAL A 184 1.60 -4.26 0.64
C VAL A 184 0.41 -4.53 -0.28
N ILE A 185 0.68 -4.61 -1.58
CA ILE A 185 -0.32 -4.83 -2.62
C ILE A 185 -0.34 -6.32 -2.93
N PRO A 186 -1.40 -7.05 -2.56
CA PRO A 186 -1.49 -8.48 -2.85
C PRO A 186 -1.70 -8.70 -4.34
N ILE A 187 -1.03 -9.70 -4.89
CA ILE A 187 -1.25 -10.18 -6.25
C ILE A 187 -2.15 -11.40 -6.17
N ILE A 188 -3.17 -11.44 -6.99
CA ILE A 188 -4.14 -12.51 -6.97
C ILE A 188 -4.10 -13.31 -8.27
N ASN A 189 -4.45 -14.57 -8.18
CA ASN A 189 -4.65 -15.39 -9.38
C ASN A 189 -5.95 -14.96 -10.06
N PRO A 190 -5.96 -14.87 -11.39
CA PRO A 190 -7.20 -14.67 -12.14
C PRO A 190 -8.24 -15.73 -11.78
N GLN A 191 -9.50 -15.33 -11.76
CA GLN A 191 -10.62 -16.20 -11.38
C GLN A 191 -11.68 -16.20 -12.46
N ILE A 192 -12.43 -17.30 -12.56
CA ILE A 192 -13.63 -17.39 -13.37
C ILE A 192 -14.79 -17.62 -12.42
N HIS A 193 -15.79 -16.75 -12.51
CA HIS A 193 -17.04 -16.89 -11.78
C HIS A 193 -18.20 -17.16 -12.72
N TRP A 194 -19.10 -18.01 -12.28
CA TRP A 194 -20.27 -18.42 -13.02
C TRP A 194 -21.50 -17.68 -12.51
N TYR A 195 -22.35 -17.27 -13.43
CA TYR A 195 -23.60 -16.59 -13.14
C TYR A 195 -24.75 -17.21 -13.89
N TYR A 196 -25.91 -17.19 -13.25
CA TYR A 196 -27.19 -17.23 -13.98
C TYR A 196 -27.48 -15.84 -14.50
N LYS A 197 -27.87 -15.77 -15.76
CA LYS A 197 -28.39 -14.55 -16.35
C LYS A 197 -29.87 -14.74 -16.66
N ASN A 198 -30.70 -13.85 -16.11
CA ASN A 198 -32.09 -13.73 -16.45
C ASN A 198 -32.35 -12.25 -16.70
N ASP A 199 -32.73 -11.90 -17.93
CA ASP A 199 -32.81 -10.53 -18.44
C ASP A 199 -31.49 -9.75 -18.14
N ASN A 200 -31.55 -8.72 -17.31
CA ASN A 200 -30.38 -7.94 -16.90
C ASN A 200 -29.84 -8.31 -15.52
N ASN A 201 -30.37 -9.36 -14.90
CA ASN A 201 -29.94 -9.77 -13.57
C ASN A 201 -28.94 -10.92 -13.64
N TYR A 202 -27.81 -10.72 -12.92
CA TYR A 202 -26.76 -11.73 -12.75
C TYR A 202 -26.79 -12.26 -11.32
N ARG A 203 -27.02 -13.56 -11.17
CA ARG A 203 -26.97 -14.26 -9.87
C ARG A 203 -25.74 -15.17 -9.84
N LYS A 204 -24.78 -14.87 -8.95
CA LYS A 204 -23.58 -15.69 -8.79
C LYS A 204 -23.91 -17.11 -8.35
N LEU A 205 -23.29 -18.08 -9.00
CA LEU A 205 -23.32 -19.48 -8.58
C LEU A 205 -22.24 -19.71 -7.51
N SER A 206 -22.64 -20.21 -6.36
CA SER A 206 -21.76 -20.35 -5.21
C SER A 206 -20.77 -21.53 -5.30
N SER A 207 -21.03 -22.54 -6.11
CA SER A 207 -20.05 -23.55 -6.51
C SER A 207 -20.52 -24.33 -7.73
N ILE A 208 -19.67 -24.46 -8.75
CA ILE A 208 -19.83 -25.38 -9.87
C ILE A 208 -19.05 -26.67 -9.67
N ASP A 209 -18.19 -26.74 -8.65
CA ASP A 209 -17.33 -27.89 -8.38
C ASP A 209 -18.11 -29.21 -8.18
N ARG A 210 -19.41 -29.12 -7.87
CA ARG A 210 -20.32 -30.26 -7.73
C ARG A 210 -21.24 -30.47 -8.92
N GLY A 211 -21.02 -29.68 -10.01
CA GLY A 211 -21.91 -29.67 -11.17
C GLY A 211 -23.17 -28.80 -10.93
N LEU A 212 -23.72 -28.31 -12.01
CA LEU A 212 -24.99 -27.62 -12.05
C LEU A 212 -26.08 -28.59 -12.49
N ARG A 213 -27.10 -28.79 -11.64
CA ARG A 213 -28.29 -29.56 -12.03
C ARG A 213 -29.39 -28.62 -12.51
N VAL A 214 -29.69 -28.68 -13.78
CA VAL A 214 -30.84 -27.99 -14.38
C VAL A 214 -32.04 -28.92 -14.30
N THR A 215 -33.04 -28.57 -13.50
CA THR A 215 -34.19 -29.45 -13.22
C THR A 215 -35.37 -29.24 -14.21
N SER A 216 -35.47 -28.04 -14.79
CA SER A 216 -36.49 -27.75 -15.81
C SER A 216 -36.16 -26.43 -16.53
N GLY A 217 -36.61 -26.31 -17.78
CA GLY A 217 -36.55 -25.09 -18.58
C GLY A 217 -35.15 -24.75 -19.11
N ASN A 218 -35.00 -23.50 -19.56
CA ASN A 218 -33.78 -22.98 -20.15
C ASN A 218 -33.01 -22.17 -19.11
N VAL A 219 -31.68 -22.39 -19.03
CA VAL A 219 -30.81 -21.66 -18.15
C VAL A 219 -29.69 -21.03 -18.96
N LEU A 220 -29.54 -19.71 -18.90
CA LEU A 220 -28.42 -19.01 -19.49
C LEU A 220 -27.29 -18.89 -18.45
N LEU A 221 -26.23 -19.63 -18.69
CA LEU A 221 -24.99 -19.57 -17.89
C LEU A 221 -24.05 -18.56 -18.50
N VAL A 222 -23.43 -17.75 -17.65
CA VAL A 222 -22.40 -16.79 -18.03
C VAL A 222 -21.15 -17.06 -17.26
N SER A 223 -20.04 -17.19 -17.97
CA SER A 223 -18.70 -17.32 -17.43
C SER A 223 -18.02 -15.96 -17.45
N GLU A 224 -17.80 -15.37 -16.27
CA GLU A 224 -17.15 -14.07 -16.16
C GLU A 224 -15.74 -14.21 -15.60
N PRO A 225 -14.72 -13.79 -16.37
CA PRO A 225 -13.36 -13.71 -15.88
C PRO A 225 -13.20 -12.50 -14.96
N TYR A 226 -12.34 -12.65 -13.94
CA TYR A 226 -11.98 -11.59 -13.01
C TYR A 226 -10.48 -11.49 -12.90
N PHE A 227 -9.96 -10.27 -12.90
CA PHE A 227 -8.58 -9.95 -12.61
C PHE A 227 -7.55 -10.53 -13.61
N PHE A 228 -7.98 -10.77 -14.81
CA PHE A 228 -7.07 -11.04 -15.93
C PHE A 228 -6.45 -9.72 -16.41
N SER A 229 -5.15 -9.72 -16.74
CA SER A 229 -4.55 -8.56 -17.39
C SER A 229 -5.15 -8.37 -18.78
N THR A 230 -5.55 -7.13 -19.11
CA THR A 230 -6.08 -6.77 -20.42
C THR A 230 -4.98 -6.32 -21.38
N LYS A 231 -3.74 -6.17 -20.91
CA LYS A 231 -2.60 -5.74 -21.70
C LYS A 231 -2.35 -6.67 -22.89
N ASP A 232 -2.46 -7.97 -22.63
CA ASP A 232 -2.18 -9.01 -23.64
C ASP A 232 -3.42 -9.78 -24.09
N TYR A 233 -4.59 -9.59 -23.42
CA TYR A 233 -5.72 -10.52 -23.55
C TYR A 233 -7.11 -9.85 -23.71
N ALA A 234 -7.18 -8.54 -23.93
CA ALA A 234 -8.48 -7.83 -23.93
C ALA A 234 -9.46 -8.31 -25.01
N SER A 235 -8.98 -8.93 -26.09
CA SER A 235 -9.80 -9.47 -27.20
C SER A 235 -9.80 -11.00 -27.29
N ASP A 236 -8.90 -11.72 -26.61
CA ASP A 236 -8.48 -13.06 -27.02
C ASP A 236 -8.69 -14.16 -25.98
N LEU A 237 -9.56 -13.96 -24.98
CA LEU A 237 -9.96 -15.06 -24.12
C LEU A 237 -10.72 -16.11 -24.92
N ASN A 238 -10.12 -17.28 -25.07
CA ASN A 238 -10.75 -18.41 -25.71
C ASN A 238 -11.57 -19.20 -24.69
N TYR A 239 -12.84 -19.38 -24.97
CA TYR A 239 -13.76 -20.15 -24.13
C TYR A 239 -13.96 -21.53 -24.75
N SER A 240 -13.76 -22.58 -23.96
CA SER A 240 -14.09 -23.96 -24.29
C SER A 240 -15.04 -24.49 -23.23
N TRP A 241 -16.22 -24.88 -23.67
CA TRP A 241 -17.26 -25.42 -22.81
C TRP A 241 -17.26 -26.94 -22.86
N LYS A 242 -17.44 -27.57 -21.73
CA LYS A 242 -17.62 -29.02 -21.63
C LYS A 242 -18.86 -29.34 -20.81
N VAL A 243 -19.70 -30.20 -21.34
CA VAL A 243 -20.86 -30.76 -20.64
C VAL A 243 -20.67 -32.25 -20.56
N ASN A 244 -20.75 -32.84 -19.38
CA ASN A 244 -20.52 -34.28 -19.15
C ASN A 244 -19.20 -34.80 -19.77
N LYS A 245 -18.14 -33.99 -19.72
CA LYS A 245 -16.82 -34.23 -20.29
C LYS A 245 -16.72 -34.11 -21.83
N GLU A 246 -17.78 -33.86 -22.52
CA GLU A 246 -17.78 -33.62 -23.97
C GLU A 246 -17.61 -32.14 -24.27
N THR A 247 -16.77 -31.81 -25.25
CA THR A 247 -16.55 -30.44 -25.70
C THR A 247 -17.73 -29.99 -26.56
N LEU A 248 -18.31 -28.84 -26.19
CA LEU A 248 -19.37 -28.21 -26.99
C LEU A 248 -18.75 -27.25 -28.01
N TYR A 249 -19.20 -27.39 -29.25
CA TYR A 249 -18.89 -26.44 -30.32
C TYR A 249 -20.04 -25.42 -30.37
N LEU A 250 -19.69 -24.14 -30.03
CA LEU A 250 -20.65 -23.05 -30.10
C LEU A 250 -20.82 -22.59 -31.55
N GLU A 251 -22.07 -22.22 -31.92
CA GLU A 251 -22.39 -21.66 -33.23
C GLU A 251 -21.55 -20.39 -33.51
N PRO A 252 -21.08 -20.18 -34.74
CA PRO A 252 -20.41 -18.96 -35.15
C PRO A 252 -21.27 -17.73 -34.86
N GLY A 253 -20.74 -16.74 -34.16
CA GLY A 253 -21.45 -15.51 -33.80
C GLY A 253 -22.17 -15.54 -32.45
N SER A 254 -22.23 -16.69 -31.76
CA SER A 254 -22.71 -16.75 -30.37
C SER A 254 -21.68 -16.14 -29.41
N SER A 255 -22.17 -15.58 -28.29
CA SER A 255 -21.29 -15.10 -27.23
C SER A 255 -20.50 -16.26 -26.66
N LYS A 256 -19.16 -16.22 -26.81
CA LYS A 256 -18.29 -17.27 -26.27
C LYS A 256 -18.35 -17.39 -24.73
N LYS A 257 -18.80 -16.36 -24.05
CA LYS A 257 -18.97 -16.30 -22.58
C LYS A 257 -20.24 -16.96 -22.09
N GLU A 258 -21.24 -17.15 -22.95
CA GLU A 258 -22.59 -17.55 -22.57
C GLU A 258 -22.90 -18.94 -23.11
N LEU A 259 -23.54 -19.73 -22.29
CA LEU A 259 -24.04 -21.07 -22.65
C LEU A 259 -25.50 -21.20 -22.25
N LEU A 260 -26.37 -21.40 -23.25
CA LEU A 260 -27.77 -21.75 -23.01
C LEU A 260 -27.88 -23.27 -22.79
N VAL A 261 -28.21 -23.64 -21.57
CA VAL A 261 -28.48 -25.02 -21.21
C VAL A 261 -29.99 -25.26 -21.26
N GLN A 262 -30.43 -26.15 -22.13
CA GLN A 262 -31.85 -26.54 -22.27
C GLN A 262 -32.03 -27.90 -21.61
N ASN A 263 -33.02 -27.99 -20.73
CA ASN A 263 -33.50 -29.28 -20.25
C ASN A 263 -34.88 -29.54 -20.85
N PRO A 264 -34.98 -30.48 -21.75
CA PRO A 264 -36.26 -30.78 -22.43
C PRO A 264 -37.33 -31.39 -21.51
N GLY A 265 -37.02 -31.68 -20.22
CA GLY A 265 -37.96 -32.29 -19.26
C GLY A 265 -37.83 -33.79 -19.19
#